data_ad366b2e5fd1a7b8446e2c9839a381c0
#
_entry.id   ad366b2e5fd1a7b8446e2c9839a381c0
#
_cell.length_a   1.000
_cell.length_b   1.000
_cell.length_c   1.000
_cell.angle_alpha   90.00
_cell.angle_beta   90.00
_cell.angle_gamma   90.00
#
_symmetry.space_group_name_H-M   'P 1'
#
loop_
_entity.id
_entity.type
_entity.pdbx_description
1 polymer ?
#
loop_
_entity_poly.entity_id
_entity_poly.type
_entity_poly.pdbx_seq_one_letter_code
_entity_poly.pdbx_strand_id
1 'polypeptide(L)'
;VLVGRRKIAGILTEMEAEADRVRAVVVGIGVNLNSTEDDFLPELRDKATSVLIESGRRVGRPAFAARLLGSFERHYQNFSRQGLAAVAADWNRRSCLDGQRVRVAQAGTTVEGLCVGIDSAGALLVKQGEGKPHRVVAGDVSLEEYYES
;
A
#
# COMPACT_ATOMS: atom_id res chain seq x y z
N VAL A 1 0.81 -4.77 1.03
CA VAL A 1 -0.28 -5.56 0.43
C VAL A 1 -0.63 -6.68 1.40
N LEU A 2 -1.91 -6.87 1.65
CA LEU A 2 -2.43 -7.85 2.61
C LEU A 2 -3.27 -8.92 1.91
N VAL A 3 -3.32 -10.10 2.52
CA VAL A 3 -4.33 -11.14 2.29
C VAL A 3 -5.01 -11.38 3.65
N GLY A 4 -6.28 -11.03 3.75
CA GLY A 4 -6.91 -10.87 5.06
C GLY A 4 -6.18 -9.81 5.88
N ARG A 5 -5.66 -10.21 7.05
CA ARG A 5 -4.86 -9.34 7.92
C ARG A 5 -3.35 -9.58 7.82
N ARG A 6 -2.89 -10.53 7.00
CA ARG A 6 -1.48 -10.94 6.90
C ARG A 6 -0.78 -10.26 5.72
N LYS A 7 0.42 -9.76 5.96
CA LYS A 7 1.24 -9.08 4.94
C LYS A 7 1.86 -10.08 3.97
N ILE A 8 1.53 -9.96 2.68
CA ILE A 8 2.09 -10.80 1.60
C ILE A 8 3.15 -10.06 0.79
N ALA A 9 3.08 -8.72 0.73
CA ALA A 9 4.05 -7.91 -0.01
C ALA A 9 4.26 -6.54 0.62
N GLY A 10 5.43 -5.97 0.40
CA GLY A 10 5.78 -4.60 0.73
C GLY A 10 6.22 -3.83 -0.50
N ILE A 11 5.94 -2.54 -0.51
CA ILE A 11 6.37 -1.61 -1.55
C ILE A 11 7.10 -0.47 -0.85
N LEU A 12 8.31 -0.17 -1.33
CA LEU A 12 9.10 0.98 -0.90
C LEU A 12 9.37 1.85 -2.11
N THR A 13 9.17 3.15 -1.96
CA THR A 13 9.41 4.11 -3.02
C THR A 13 10.43 5.13 -2.56
N GLU A 14 11.48 5.31 -3.35
CA GLU A 14 12.50 6.32 -3.15
C GLU A 14 12.46 7.30 -4.31
N MET A 15 12.54 8.59 -4.02
CA MET A 15 12.43 9.65 -5.01
C MET A 15 13.69 10.52 -5.00
N GLU A 16 14.29 10.69 -6.16
CA GLU A 16 15.33 11.69 -6.40
C GLU A 16 14.70 12.92 -7.06
N ALA A 17 14.80 14.06 -6.40
CA ALA A 17 14.24 15.31 -6.90
C ALA A 17 15.31 16.41 -6.91
N GLU A 18 15.25 17.29 -7.91
CA GLU A 18 16.05 18.51 -8.00
C GLU A 18 15.10 19.71 -8.06
N ALA A 19 15.27 20.61 -7.10
CA ALA A 19 14.49 21.85 -6.98
C ALA A 19 12.98 21.62 -7.11
N ASP A 20 12.44 21.72 -8.30
CA ASP A 20 11.00 21.70 -8.61
C ASP A 20 10.56 20.52 -9.49
N ARG A 21 11.49 19.57 -9.79
CA ARG A 21 11.13 18.41 -10.62
C ARG A 21 11.68 17.09 -10.09
N VAL A 22 10.88 16.04 -10.24
CA VAL A 22 11.29 14.66 -9.97
C VAL A 22 12.23 14.18 -11.09
N ARG A 23 13.44 13.72 -10.72
CA ARG A 23 14.42 13.12 -11.64
C ARG A 23 14.17 11.65 -11.86
N ALA A 24 14.01 10.93 -10.77
CA ALA A 24 13.80 9.49 -10.80
C ALA A 24 12.94 9.04 -9.62
N VAL A 25 12.21 7.95 -9.82
CA VAL A 25 11.52 7.23 -8.77
C VAL A 25 11.94 5.78 -8.83
N VAL A 26 12.50 5.26 -7.75
CA VAL A 26 12.84 3.85 -7.59
C VAL A 26 11.74 3.16 -6.79
N VAL A 27 11.16 2.11 -7.34
CA VAL A 27 10.11 1.34 -6.68
C VAL A 27 10.63 -0.05 -6.35
N GLY A 28 10.86 -0.32 -5.06
CA GLY A 28 11.18 -1.64 -4.54
C GLY A 28 9.90 -2.42 -4.23
N ILE A 29 9.76 -3.62 -4.78
CA ILE A 29 8.60 -4.49 -4.54
C ILE A 29 9.09 -5.82 -3.98
N GLY A 30 8.83 -6.09 -2.70
CA GLY A 30 9.11 -7.37 -2.05
C GLY A 30 7.83 -8.21 -1.94
N VAL A 31 7.86 -9.45 -2.42
CA VAL A 31 6.70 -10.36 -2.37
C VAL A 31 7.10 -11.70 -1.77
N ASN A 32 6.38 -12.14 -0.76
CA ASN A 32 6.53 -13.47 -0.18
C ASN A 32 5.88 -14.50 -1.11
N LEU A 33 6.65 -15.13 -1.98
CA LEU A 33 6.11 -16.08 -2.95
C LEU A 33 6.01 -17.49 -2.39
N ASN A 34 7.14 -18.05 -1.95
CA ASN A 34 7.25 -19.47 -1.61
C ASN A 34 7.73 -19.71 -0.17
N SER A 35 7.66 -18.72 0.68
CA SER A 35 7.95 -18.87 2.10
C SER A 35 6.91 -19.78 2.76
N THR A 36 7.38 -20.64 3.64
CA THR A 36 6.55 -21.45 4.55
C THR A 36 6.36 -20.70 5.87
N GLU A 37 5.54 -21.21 6.77
CA GLU A 37 5.38 -20.61 8.11
C GLU A 37 6.68 -20.61 8.90
N ASP A 38 7.53 -21.61 8.70
CA ASP A 38 8.82 -21.73 9.38
C ASP A 38 9.87 -20.75 8.88
N ASP A 39 9.69 -20.18 7.70
CA ASP A 39 10.56 -19.14 7.15
C ASP A 39 10.31 -17.77 7.81
N PHE A 40 9.22 -17.61 8.56
CA PHE A 40 8.90 -16.39 9.31
C PHE A 40 9.33 -16.53 10.77
N LEU A 41 9.84 -15.42 11.33
CA LEU A 41 10.07 -15.33 12.77
C LEU A 41 8.77 -15.61 13.53
N PRO A 42 8.80 -16.26 14.70
CA PRO A 42 7.60 -16.62 15.45
C PRO A 42 6.61 -15.46 15.63
N GLU A 43 7.10 -14.28 15.97
CA GLU A 43 6.32 -13.06 16.19
C GLU A 43 5.69 -12.48 14.90
N LEU A 44 6.08 -12.98 13.73
CA LEU A 44 5.56 -12.55 12.42
C LEU A 44 4.59 -13.56 11.79
N ARG A 45 4.48 -14.78 12.33
CA ARG A 45 3.66 -15.86 11.72
C ARG A 45 2.20 -15.49 11.58
N ASP A 46 1.66 -14.76 12.54
CA ASP A 46 0.28 -14.26 12.49
C ASP A 46 0.11 -12.97 11.67
N LYS A 47 1.22 -12.29 11.37
CA LYS A 47 1.23 -10.98 10.68
C LYS A 47 1.69 -11.05 9.23
N ALA A 48 2.36 -12.13 8.83
CA ALA A 48 2.90 -12.32 7.48
C ALA A 48 2.34 -13.61 6.84
N THR A 49 2.33 -13.61 5.52
CA THR A 49 1.93 -14.78 4.73
C THR A 49 2.67 -14.80 3.39
N SER A 50 2.48 -15.85 2.60
CA SER A 50 3.04 -16.00 1.27
C SER A 50 2.02 -16.54 0.28
N VAL A 51 2.31 -16.43 -1.01
CA VAL A 51 1.47 -17.05 -2.06
C VAL A 51 1.37 -18.56 -1.86
N LEU A 52 2.45 -19.20 -1.43
CA LEU A 52 2.45 -20.64 -1.14
C LEU A 52 1.49 -21.00 0.00
N ILE A 53 1.54 -20.27 1.11
CA ILE A 53 0.67 -20.51 2.28
C ILE A 53 -0.80 -20.31 1.89
N GLU A 54 -1.11 -19.22 1.17
CA GLU A 54 -2.50 -18.87 0.82
C GLU A 54 -3.10 -19.77 -0.28
N SER A 55 -2.27 -20.22 -1.23
CA SER A 55 -2.76 -20.98 -2.40
C SER A 55 -2.45 -22.47 -2.38
N GLY A 56 -1.55 -22.92 -1.50
CA GLY A 56 -1.01 -24.28 -1.49
C GLY A 56 -0.10 -24.59 -2.68
N ARG A 57 0.27 -23.61 -3.50
CA ARG A 57 1.02 -23.82 -4.74
C ARG A 57 2.30 -23.01 -4.79
N ARG A 58 3.40 -23.66 -5.18
CA ARG A 58 4.65 -22.97 -5.46
C ARG A 58 4.56 -22.16 -6.75
N VAL A 59 5.13 -20.96 -6.72
CA VAL A 59 5.15 -20.04 -7.85
C VAL A 59 6.56 -19.94 -8.43
N GLY A 60 6.69 -20.06 -9.74
CA GLY A 60 7.95 -19.82 -10.46
C GLY A 60 8.30 -18.32 -10.41
N ARG A 61 9.38 -17.97 -9.69
CA ARG A 61 9.81 -16.58 -9.52
C ARG A 61 9.97 -15.81 -10.85
N PRO A 62 10.64 -16.35 -11.89
CA PRO A 62 10.78 -15.64 -13.17
C PRO A 62 9.44 -15.34 -13.85
N ALA A 63 8.52 -16.31 -13.87
CA ALA A 63 7.20 -16.15 -14.46
C ALA A 63 6.36 -15.13 -13.69
N PHE A 64 6.45 -15.12 -12.36
CA PHE A 64 5.80 -14.12 -11.53
C PHE A 64 6.36 -12.72 -11.79
N ALA A 65 7.69 -12.56 -11.81
CA ALA A 65 8.35 -11.29 -12.09
C ALA A 65 7.96 -10.73 -13.45
N ALA A 66 7.94 -11.56 -14.49
CA ALA A 66 7.52 -11.13 -15.83
C ALA A 66 6.07 -10.63 -15.84
N ARG A 67 5.16 -11.32 -15.14
CA ARG A 67 3.75 -10.89 -15.02
C ARG A 67 3.60 -9.60 -14.21
N LEU A 68 4.36 -9.48 -13.11
CA LEU A 68 4.35 -8.27 -12.28
C LEU A 68 4.82 -7.06 -13.06
N LEU A 69 5.97 -7.17 -13.76
CA LEU A 69 6.52 -6.09 -14.58
C LEU A 69 5.58 -5.69 -15.71
N GLY A 70 5.03 -6.66 -16.45
CA GLY A 70 4.06 -6.38 -17.52
C GLY A 70 2.75 -5.76 -16.98
N SER A 71 2.34 -6.11 -15.75
CA SER A 71 1.19 -5.46 -15.11
C SER A 71 1.54 -4.03 -14.69
N PHE A 72 2.71 -3.84 -14.08
CA PHE A 72 3.20 -2.52 -13.68
C PHE A 72 3.30 -1.58 -14.88
N GLU A 73 3.89 -2.03 -15.99
CA GLU A 73 4.00 -1.25 -17.23
C GLU A 73 2.65 -0.78 -17.75
N ARG A 74 1.65 -1.66 -17.82
CA ARG A 74 0.29 -1.28 -18.26
C ARG A 74 -0.34 -0.21 -17.35
N HIS A 75 -0.20 -0.36 -16.03
CA HIS A 75 -0.74 0.61 -15.07
C HIS A 75 0.02 1.93 -15.16
N TYR A 76 1.34 1.88 -15.31
CA TYR A 76 2.17 3.08 -15.47
C TYR A 76 1.84 3.85 -16.77
N GLN A 77 1.65 3.15 -17.89
CA GLN A 77 1.22 3.76 -19.14
C GLN A 77 -0.17 4.40 -19.03
N ASN A 78 -1.08 3.76 -18.29
CA ASN A 78 -2.40 4.33 -18.04
C ASN A 78 -2.31 5.59 -17.17
N PHE A 79 -1.53 5.53 -16.09
CA PHE A 79 -1.24 6.69 -15.25
C PHE A 79 -0.61 7.84 -16.05
N SER A 80 0.38 7.57 -16.90
CA SER A 80 1.06 8.58 -17.71
C SER A 80 0.11 9.27 -18.70
N ARG A 81 -0.91 8.57 -19.19
CA ARG A 81 -1.87 9.12 -20.16
C ARG A 81 -3.06 9.82 -19.51
N GLN A 82 -3.56 9.31 -18.39
CA GLN A 82 -4.83 9.74 -17.80
C GLN A 82 -4.66 10.36 -16.41
N GLY A 83 -3.43 10.40 -15.89
CA GLY A 83 -3.13 10.91 -14.57
C GLY A 83 -3.59 9.98 -13.44
N LEU A 84 -3.43 10.47 -12.20
CA LEU A 84 -3.68 9.68 -11.00
C LEU A 84 -5.18 9.33 -10.82
N ALA A 85 -6.08 10.16 -11.33
CA ALA A 85 -7.52 9.92 -11.21
C ALA A 85 -7.94 8.54 -11.77
N ALA A 86 -7.29 8.07 -12.85
CA ALA A 86 -7.55 6.75 -13.42
C ALA A 86 -7.13 5.59 -12.49
N VAL A 87 -6.17 5.83 -11.60
CA VAL A 87 -5.65 4.83 -10.68
C VAL A 87 -6.33 4.92 -9.31
N ALA A 88 -6.75 6.12 -8.91
CA ALA A 88 -7.36 6.38 -7.61
C ALA A 88 -8.63 5.54 -7.37
N ALA A 89 -9.46 5.36 -8.38
CA ALA A 89 -10.67 4.54 -8.27
C ALA A 89 -10.34 3.06 -8.01
N ASP A 90 -9.32 2.51 -8.67
CA ASP A 90 -8.84 1.15 -8.45
C ASP A 90 -8.20 0.99 -7.08
N TRP A 91 -7.44 1.98 -6.63
CA TRP A 91 -6.83 2.00 -5.31
C TRP A 91 -7.92 2.01 -4.22
N ASN A 92 -8.89 2.91 -4.32
CA ASN A 92 -9.98 3.01 -3.35
C ASN A 92 -10.77 1.70 -3.20
N ARG A 93 -11.06 1.02 -4.32
CA ARG A 93 -11.75 -0.29 -4.28
C ARG A 93 -10.95 -1.42 -3.63
N ARG A 94 -9.62 -1.32 -3.60
CA ARG A 94 -8.70 -2.36 -3.10
C ARG A 94 -8.07 -2.00 -1.76
N SER A 95 -8.28 -0.78 -1.31
CA SER A 95 -7.68 -0.28 -0.06
C SER A 95 -8.26 -1.03 1.13
N CYS A 96 -7.39 -1.60 1.95
CA CYS A 96 -7.78 -2.16 3.24
C CYS A 96 -8.00 -1.07 4.30
N LEU A 97 -7.72 0.19 3.97
CA LEU A 97 -7.90 1.33 4.87
C LEU A 97 -9.30 1.94 4.77
N ASP A 98 -10.03 1.68 3.67
CA ASP A 98 -11.35 2.27 3.46
C ASP A 98 -12.34 1.84 4.54
N GLY A 99 -12.97 2.82 5.18
CA GLY A 99 -13.85 2.60 6.31
C GLY A 99 -13.17 2.25 7.62
N GLN A 100 -11.82 2.22 7.69
CA GLN A 100 -11.07 1.93 8.91
C GLN A 100 -10.70 3.20 9.67
N ARG A 101 -10.63 3.09 10.99
CA ARG A 101 -10.05 4.14 11.81
C ARG A 101 -8.52 4.11 11.66
N VAL A 102 -7.99 5.24 11.25
CA VAL A 102 -6.55 5.41 11.03
C VAL A 102 -6.00 6.54 11.89
N ARG A 103 -4.75 6.36 12.29
CA ARG A 103 -3.92 7.40 12.86
C ARG A 103 -2.81 7.72 11.86
N VAL A 104 -2.68 9.00 11.49
CA VAL A 104 -1.65 9.47 10.57
C VAL A 104 -0.73 10.43 11.31
N ALA A 105 0.52 10.02 11.49
CA ALA A 105 1.56 10.87 12.06
C ALA A 105 2.19 11.70 10.94
N GLN A 106 2.15 13.03 11.09
CA GLN A 106 2.66 13.99 10.12
C GLN A 106 3.42 15.10 10.86
N ALA A 107 4.71 15.31 10.56
CA ALA A 107 5.55 16.44 11.00
C ALA A 107 5.12 17.16 12.29
N GLY A 108 5.01 16.42 13.40
CA GLY A 108 4.67 16.97 14.72
C GLY A 108 3.16 17.08 15.04
N THR A 109 2.30 16.64 14.13
CA THR A 109 0.84 16.54 14.34
C THR A 109 0.35 15.12 14.05
N THR A 110 -0.75 14.75 14.69
CA THR A 110 -1.42 13.47 14.44
C THR A 110 -2.85 13.73 14.02
N VAL A 111 -3.26 13.10 12.91
CA VAL A 111 -4.65 13.13 12.42
C VAL A 111 -5.26 11.76 12.64
N GLU A 112 -6.34 11.69 13.41
CA GLU A 112 -7.08 10.45 13.67
C GLU A 112 -8.49 10.54 13.13
N GLY A 113 -8.98 9.49 12.50
CA GLY A 113 -10.33 9.47 11.96
C GLY A 113 -10.60 8.30 11.06
N LEU A 114 -11.73 8.34 10.38
CA LEU A 114 -12.13 7.32 9.42
C LEU A 114 -11.47 7.59 8.06
N CYS A 115 -10.74 6.61 7.53
CA CYS A 115 -10.23 6.69 6.17
C CYS A 115 -11.40 6.56 5.18
N VAL A 116 -11.50 7.51 4.26
CA VAL A 116 -12.54 7.51 3.21
C VAL A 116 -11.92 7.48 1.80
N GLY A 117 -10.71 6.95 1.68
CA GLY A 117 -10.00 6.75 0.43
C GLY A 117 -8.94 7.80 0.13
N ILE A 118 -8.58 7.94 -1.13
CA ILE A 118 -7.70 8.99 -1.65
C ILE A 118 -8.44 9.86 -2.66
N ASP A 119 -8.02 11.12 -2.77
CA ASP A 119 -8.54 12.03 -3.79
C ASP A 119 -7.83 11.84 -5.15
N SER A 120 -8.25 12.63 -6.15
CA SER A 120 -7.67 12.59 -7.50
C SER A 120 -6.20 13.03 -7.58
N ALA A 121 -5.68 13.65 -6.53
CA ALA A 121 -4.27 14.04 -6.39
C ALA A 121 -3.47 13.05 -5.52
N GLY A 122 -4.10 11.97 -5.00
CA GLY A 122 -3.47 10.93 -4.19
C GLY A 122 -3.36 11.27 -2.71
N ALA A 123 -3.94 12.37 -2.23
CA ALA A 123 -3.97 12.66 -0.81
C ALA A 123 -4.94 11.72 -0.09
N LEU A 124 -4.51 11.16 1.04
CA LEU A 124 -5.38 10.35 1.90
C LEU A 124 -6.45 11.26 2.52
N LEU A 125 -7.68 10.79 2.51
CA LEU A 125 -8.83 11.50 3.06
C LEU A 125 -9.21 10.86 4.40
N VAL A 126 -9.06 11.63 5.48
CA VAL A 126 -9.39 11.19 6.85
C VAL A 126 -10.54 12.03 7.38
N LYS A 127 -11.66 11.41 7.66
CA LYS A 127 -12.87 12.07 8.15
C LYS A 127 -12.89 12.09 9.68
N GLN A 128 -12.98 13.29 10.25
CA GLN A 128 -13.15 13.56 11.67
C GLN A 128 -14.56 14.11 11.90
N GLY A 129 -15.45 13.32 12.52
CA GLY A 129 -16.83 13.74 12.73
C GLY A 129 -17.62 13.99 11.43
N GLU A 130 -18.53 14.97 11.42
CA GLU A 130 -19.43 15.27 10.28
C GLU A 130 -18.86 16.28 9.27
N GLY A 131 -17.63 16.76 9.48
CA GLY A 131 -16.98 17.78 8.64
C GLY A 131 -16.45 17.23 7.30
N LYS A 132 -15.83 18.13 6.51
CA LYS A 132 -15.08 17.72 5.31
C LYS A 132 -13.87 16.88 5.72
N PRO A 133 -13.50 15.85 4.90
CA PRO A 133 -12.32 15.05 5.17
C PRO A 133 -11.04 15.89 5.20
N HIS A 134 -10.17 15.58 6.12
CA HIS A 134 -8.82 16.14 6.20
C HIS A 134 -7.95 15.49 5.10
N ARG A 135 -7.25 16.34 4.34
CA ARG A 135 -6.34 15.85 3.27
C ARG A 135 -4.94 15.67 3.83
N VAL A 136 -4.42 14.46 3.77
CA VAL A 136 -3.06 14.11 4.21
C VAL A 136 -2.23 13.74 3.00
N VAL A 137 -1.19 14.53 2.71
CA VAL A 137 -0.31 14.35 1.55
C VAL A 137 0.92 13.50 1.89
N ALA A 138 1.38 13.54 3.14
CA ALA A 138 2.52 12.79 3.63
C ALA A 138 2.31 12.43 5.10
N GLY A 139 2.88 11.30 5.53
CA GLY A 139 2.82 10.83 6.92
C GLY A 139 2.79 9.31 7.00
N ASP A 140 3.02 8.79 8.20
CA ASP A 140 2.94 7.37 8.50
C ASP A 140 1.53 7.02 8.95
N VAL A 141 0.91 6.09 8.23
CA VAL A 141 -0.46 5.63 8.51
C VAL A 141 -0.43 4.35 9.32
N SER A 142 -1.10 4.35 10.46
CA SER A 142 -1.32 3.16 11.29
C SER A 142 -2.82 2.91 11.47
N LEU A 143 -3.19 1.62 11.53
CA LEU A 143 -4.53 1.17 11.89
C LEU A 143 -4.61 1.07 13.42
N GLU A 144 -5.65 1.62 14.03
CA GLU A 144 -5.83 1.56 15.50
C GLU A 144 -5.86 0.11 16.01
N GLU A 145 -6.48 -0.81 15.27
CA GLU A 145 -6.59 -2.23 15.66
C GLU A 145 -5.25 -3.01 15.70
N TYR A 146 -4.15 -2.47 15.14
CA TYR A 146 -2.86 -3.17 15.12
C TYR A 146 -2.00 -2.91 16.36
N TYR A 147 -2.39 -1.98 17.24
CA TYR A 147 -1.58 -1.57 18.39
C TYR A 147 -2.21 -1.87 19.74
N GLU A 148 -3.42 -2.45 19.79
CA GLU A 148 -4.10 -2.87 21.03
C GLU A 148 -3.87 -4.36 21.38
N SER A 149 -2.79 -4.98 20.87
CA SER A 149 -2.47 -6.40 21.16
C SER A 149 -1.08 -6.52 21.77
#